data_5357f4c7f0494efac3aaa138e0aed265
#
_entry.id   5357f4c7f0494efac3aaa138e0aed265
#
_cell.length_a   1.000
_cell.length_b   1.000
_cell.length_c   1.000
_cell.angle_alpha   90.00
_cell.angle_beta   90.00
_cell.angle_gamma   90.00
#
_symmetry.space_group_name_H-M   'P 1'
#
loop_
_entity.id
_entity.type
_entity.pdbx_description
1 polymer ?
#
loop_
_entity_poly.entity_id
_entity_poly.type
_entity_poly.pdbx_seq_one_letter_code
_entity_poly.pdbx_strand_id
1 'polypeptide(L)'
;FQQVDVASSLSKTQASLVLHSFIATFAGSNITKYSGLNTVAKYMNHQHIVRSISSSFPTEWHNATKFGINQVLVAITLASISGISRICRIAAFSGDGLVKALLRLDKAINENAISATLKNLGQSGARKLQMFLLSRNARWVRENGLESITLDTDSTVKSVCGNQEGAAKGFNQARKGAKSYHPLLVFVSEMKLLYHTWFRTGSAYTANGIVDFLKEVEASLPKNITKVFFRADSGFFSGRLFDLLESFGWDY
;
A
#
# COMPACT_ATOMS: atom_id res chain seq x y z
N PHE A 1 -12.63 33.00 18.55
CA PHE A 1 -11.28 32.40 18.67
C PHE A 1 -11.37 31.32 19.73
N GLN A 2 -11.61 30.07 19.35
CA GLN A 2 -11.39 28.94 20.26
C GLN A 2 -10.03 28.35 19.90
N GLN A 3 -9.07 28.58 20.78
CA GLN A 3 -7.85 27.77 20.87
C GLN A 3 -8.28 26.32 21.05
N VAL A 4 -7.93 25.47 20.11
CA VAL A 4 -8.07 24.03 20.31
C VAL A 4 -6.94 23.62 21.25
N ASP A 5 -7.28 23.49 22.52
CA ASP A 5 -6.40 22.89 23.53
C ASP A 5 -6.13 21.43 23.15
N VAL A 6 -4.92 21.15 22.74
CA VAL A 6 -4.42 19.80 22.37
C VAL A 6 -3.95 19.04 23.63
N ALA A 7 -4.41 19.42 24.78
CA ALA A 7 -4.01 18.79 26.04
C ALA A 7 -5.20 18.15 26.73
N SER A 8 -5.58 16.95 26.32
CA SER A 8 -6.23 15.99 27.21
C SER A 8 -5.53 14.64 27.11
N SER A 9 -4.88 14.31 28.23
CA SER A 9 -4.24 13.07 28.56
C SER A 9 -5.06 11.84 28.18
N LEU A 10 -4.69 11.18 27.08
CA LEU A 10 -5.05 9.78 26.86
C LEU A 10 -3.86 8.92 27.28
N SER A 11 -4.12 8.05 28.25
CA SER A 11 -3.18 7.06 28.76
C SER A 11 -2.49 6.32 27.60
N LYS A 12 -1.21 6.05 27.75
CA LYS A 12 -0.33 5.38 26.76
C LYS A 12 -0.67 3.91 26.51
N THR A 13 -1.86 3.45 26.80
CA THR A 13 -2.28 2.07 26.67
C THR A 13 -3.13 1.92 25.39
N GLN A 14 -2.55 1.30 24.37
CA GLN A 14 -3.24 0.63 23.24
C GLN A 14 -4.32 1.40 22.46
N ALA A 15 -4.27 2.70 22.33
CA ALA A 15 -5.17 3.40 21.44
C ALA A 15 -4.79 3.15 19.98
N SER A 16 -5.66 2.52 19.21
CA SER A 16 -5.52 2.44 17.76
C SER A 16 -5.32 3.86 17.21
N LEU A 17 -4.32 4.06 16.35
CA LEU A 17 -4.13 5.34 15.71
C LEU A 17 -5.39 5.72 14.94
N VAL A 18 -5.97 6.87 15.29
CA VAL A 18 -7.05 7.49 14.55
C VAL A 18 -6.51 8.82 14.04
N LEU A 19 -6.60 9.08 12.75
CA LEU A 19 -6.18 10.36 12.19
C LEU A 19 -7.10 11.47 12.69
N HIS A 20 -6.53 12.53 13.22
CA HIS A 20 -7.30 13.72 13.54
C HIS A 20 -7.84 14.37 12.26
N SER A 21 -9.08 14.84 12.30
CA SER A 21 -9.63 15.70 11.27
C SER A 21 -9.86 17.08 11.83
N PHE A 22 -9.56 18.11 11.05
CA PHE A 22 -9.65 19.50 11.44
C PHE A 22 -10.64 20.25 10.57
N ILE A 23 -11.21 21.32 11.11
CA ILE A 23 -11.95 22.30 10.33
C ILE A 23 -10.90 23.18 9.64
N ALA A 24 -10.90 23.21 8.31
CA ALA A 24 -10.03 24.08 7.55
C ALA A 24 -10.58 25.53 7.60
N THR A 25 -9.75 26.47 8.00
CA THR A 25 -10.06 27.90 7.95
C THR A 25 -9.06 28.62 7.07
N PHE A 26 -9.49 29.65 6.37
CA PHE A 26 -8.63 30.45 5.49
C PHE A 26 -7.94 31.62 6.22
N ALA A 27 -8.11 31.72 7.52
CA ALA A 27 -7.52 32.76 8.35
C ALA A 27 -6.53 32.14 9.34
N GLY A 28 -5.26 32.51 9.27
CA GLY A 28 -4.27 32.09 10.27
C GLY A 28 -2.84 32.12 9.80
N SER A 29 -1.93 32.16 10.76
CA SER A 29 -0.48 32.15 10.55
C SER A 29 0.11 30.77 10.23
N ASN A 30 -0.66 29.69 10.43
CA ASN A 30 -0.20 28.31 10.21
C ASN A 30 -0.72 27.76 8.87
N ILE A 31 -0.05 28.18 7.79
CA ILE A 31 -0.40 27.73 6.44
C ILE A 31 0.38 26.45 6.13
N THR A 32 -0.32 25.42 5.67
CA THR A 32 0.27 24.19 5.13
C THR A 32 -0.08 24.02 3.65
N LYS A 33 0.88 23.55 2.87
CA LYS A 33 0.64 23.15 1.48
C LYS A 33 -0.08 21.80 1.34
N TYR A 34 -0.31 21.11 2.46
CA TYR A 34 -0.92 19.78 2.51
C TYR A 34 -2.36 19.79 3.04
N SER A 35 -3.05 20.93 2.98
CA SER A 35 -4.41 21.09 3.52
C SER A 35 -5.42 20.03 3.05
N GLY A 36 -5.29 19.57 1.79
CA GLY A 36 -6.11 18.48 1.23
C GLY A 36 -6.00 17.16 1.98
N LEU A 37 -4.92 16.93 2.74
CA LEU A 37 -4.78 15.73 3.56
C LEU A 37 -5.82 15.62 4.67
N ASN A 38 -6.44 16.73 5.08
CA ASN A 38 -7.55 16.68 6.04
C ASN A 38 -8.74 15.87 5.48
N THR A 39 -9.07 16.04 4.20
CA THR A 39 -10.12 15.26 3.53
C THR A 39 -9.70 13.79 3.39
N VAL A 40 -8.44 13.53 3.04
CA VAL A 40 -7.89 12.17 2.98
C VAL A 40 -7.95 11.51 4.36
N ALA A 41 -7.59 12.21 5.42
CA ALA A 41 -7.65 11.69 6.79
C ALA A 41 -9.09 11.32 7.21
N LYS A 42 -10.07 12.17 6.89
CA LYS A 42 -11.50 11.88 7.12
C LYS A 42 -11.94 10.62 6.39
N TYR A 43 -11.56 10.49 5.11
CA TYR A 43 -11.86 9.30 4.32
C TYR A 43 -11.21 8.05 4.91
N MET A 44 -9.93 8.10 5.25
CA MET A 44 -9.21 6.96 5.84
C MET A 44 -9.82 6.53 7.19
N ASN A 45 -10.29 7.48 7.99
CA ASN A 45 -11.00 7.20 9.25
C ASN A 45 -12.36 6.55 8.98
N HIS A 46 -13.16 7.11 8.08
CA HIS A 46 -14.46 6.56 7.69
C HIS A 46 -14.34 5.14 7.17
N GLN A 47 -13.32 4.86 6.38
CA GLN A 47 -13.02 3.54 5.85
C GLN A 47 -12.27 2.64 6.84
N HIS A 48 -12.05 3.06 8.08
CA HIS A 48 -11.31 2.31 9.12
C HIS A 48 -9.92 1.82 8.68
N ILE A 49 -9.28 2.47 7.68
CA ILE A 49 -8.00 2.02 7.11
C ILE A 49 -6.92 2.01 8.18
N VAL A 50 -6.78 3.10 8.92
CA VAL A 50 -5.72 3.24 9.93
C VAL A 50 -5.90 2.25 11.08
N ARG A 51 -7.15 2.04 11.53
CA ARG A 51 -7.48 1.05 12.55
C ARG A 51 -7.15 -0.37 12.08
N SER A 52 -7.46 -0.69 10.83
CA SER A 52 -7.17 -1.99 10.26
C SER A 52 -5.67 -2.24 10.10
N ILE A 53 -4.87 -1.22 9.73
CA ILE A 53 -3.40 -1.32 9.72
C ILE A 53 -2.90 -1.62 11.13
N SER A 54 -3.39 -0.89 12.15
CA SER A 54 -2.97 -1.09 13.54
C SER A 54 -3.29 -2.49 14.06
N SER A 55 -4.44 -3.06 13.69
CA SER A 55 -4.83 -4.42 14.11
C SER A 55 -4.05 -5.53 13.37
N SER A 56 -3.50 -5.24 12.20
CA SER A 56 -2.74 -6.21 11.41
C SER A 56 -1.31 -6.41 11.90
N PHE A 57 -0.80 -5.52 12.74
CA PHE A 57 0.56 -5.57 13.25
C PHE A 57 0.57 -5.68 14.78
N PRO A 58 1.17 -6.74 15.35
CA PRO A 58 1.25 -6.93 16.80
C PRO A 58 2.03 -5.81 17.49
N THR A 59 1.73 -5.60 18.77
CA THR A 59 2.34 -4.53 19.60
C THR A 59 3.86 -4.69 19.75
N GLU A 60 4.37 -5.92 19.71
CA GLU A 60 5.81 -6.21 19.77
C GLU A 60 6.60 -5.57 18.62
N TRP A 61 5.95 -5.29 17.51
CA TRP A 61 6.58 -4.61 16.38
C TRP A 61 6.71 -3.10 16.58
N HIS A 62 6.08 -2.56 17.61
CA HIS A 62 6.14 -1.13 17.95
C HIS A 62 7.38 -0.74 18.78
N ASN A 63 8.11 -1.73 19.33
CA ASN A 63 9.14 -1.46 20.34
C ASN A 63 10.51 -1.03 19.77
N ALA A 64 10.73 -1.09 18.46
CA ALA A 64 12.04 -0.84 17.87
C ALA A 64 12.34 0.65 17.61
N THR A 65 11.33 1.53 17.64
CA THR A 65 11.47 2.96 17.40
C THR A 65 10.57 3.77 18.35
N LYS A 66 10.87 5.08 18.52
CA LYS A 66 10.02 6.01 19.28
C LYS A 66 8.67 6.30 18.59
N PHE A 67 8.45 5.75 17.40
CA PHE A 67 7.24 5.90 16.61
C PHE A 67 6.58 4.54 16.42
N GLY A 68 5.26 4.50 16.53
CA GLY A 68 4.49 3.29 16.21
C GLY A 68 4.61 2.95 14.71
N ILE A 69 4.63 1.66 14.40
CA ILE A 69 4.70 1.18 13.02
C ILE A 69 3.55 1.75 12.16
N ASN A 70 2.35 1.85 12.72
CA ASN A 70 1.18 2.43 12.08
C ASN A 70 1.39 3.91 11.75
N GLN A 71 2.03 4.71 12.62
CA GLN A 71 2.36 6.11 12.34
C GLN A 71 3.30 6.21 11.13
N VAL A 72 4.32 5.34 11.06
CA VAL A 72 5.28 5.32 9.95
C VAL A 72 4.61 4.88 8.65
N LEU A 73 3.82 3.81 8.67
CA LEU A 73 3.10 3.32 7.48
C LEU A 73 2.09 4.35 6.97
N VAL A 74 1.33 4.98 7.87
CA VAL A 74 0.37 6.02 7.47
C VAL A 74 1.09 7.27 6.98
N ALA A 75 2.24 7.65 7.58
CA ALA A 75 3.06 8.76 7.08
C ALA A 75 3.54 8.49 5.65
N ILE A 76 4.03 7.30 5.35
CA ILE A 76 4.43 6.87 3.99
C ILE A 76 3.24 6.95 3.03
N THR A 77 2.07 6.47 3.45
CA THR A 77 0.85 6.50 2.63
C THR A 77 0.43 7.93 2.31
N LEU A 78 0.34 8.81 3.31
CA LEU A 78 -0.03 10.22 3.11
C LEU A 78 1.01 10.97 2.26
N ALA A 79 2.30 10.68 2.45
CA ALA A 79 3.37 11.24 1.64
C ALA A 79 3.25 10.80 0.18
N SER A 80 2.97 9.50 -0.07
CA SER A 80 2.78 8.97 -1.43
C SER A 80 1.58 9.61 -2.13
N ILE A 81 0.46 9.79 -1.43
CA ILE A 81 -0.72 10.51 -1.94
C ILE A 81 -0.36 11.96 -2.28
N SER A 82 0.57 12.57 -1.54
CA SER A 82 1.09 13.92 -1.79
C SER A 82 2.17 13.98 -2.87
N GLY A 83 2.45 12.87 -3.59
CA GLY A 83 3.48 12.80 -4.64
C GLY A 83 4.90 12.68 -4.11
N ILE A 84 5.09 12.35 -2.84
CA ILE A 84 6.39 12.23 -2.20
C ILE A 84 6.82 10.76 -2.17
N SER A 85 7.93 10.43 -2.85
CA SER A 85 8.41 9.05 -3.02
C SER A 85 9.77 8.75 -2.38
N ARG A 86 10.48 9.77 -1.85
CA ARG A 86 11.81 9.59 -1.25
C ARG A 86 11.75 9.66 0.27
N ILE A 87 12.40 8.72 0.97
CA ILE A 87 12.40 8.63 2.44
C ILE A 87 12.82 9.95 3.10
N CYS A 88 13.88 10.59 2.62
CA CYS A 88 14.32 11.89 3.15
C CYS A 88 13.25 12.99 3.03
N ARG A 89 12.47 12.98 1.95
CA ARG A 89 11.36 13.92 1.77
C ARG A 89 10.13 13.56 2.62
N ILE A 90 9.91 12.26 2.90
CA ILE A 90 8.88 11.81 3.84
C ILE A 90 9.22 12.29 5.25
N ALA A 91 10.50 12.24 5.63
CA ALA A 91 10.95 12.79 6.92
C ALA A 91 10.62 14.29 7.03
N ALA A 92 10.97 15.07 6.01
CA ALA A 92 10.64 16.51 5.98
C ALA A 92 9.11 16.75 5.98
N PHE A 93 8.34 15.98 5.21
CA PHE A 93 6.89 16.02 5.16
C PHE A 93 6.25 15.79 6.54
N SER A 94 6.76 14.82 7.30
CA SER A 94 6.27 14.53 8.66
C SER A 94 6.52 15.65 9.66
N GLY A 95 7.38 16.63 9.33
CA GLY A 95 7.64 17.84 10.11
C GLY A 95 6.59 18.94 9.92
N ASP A 96 5.75 18.87 8.90
CA ASP A 96 4.67 19.82 8.70
C ASP A 96 3.68 19.81 9.87
N GLY A 97 3.19 20.98 10.27
CA GLY A 97 2.31 21.13 11.42
C GLY A 97 1.02 20.33 11.31
N LEU A 98 0.38 20.34 10.13
CA LEU A 98 -0.83 19.55 9.88
C LEU A 98 -0.53 18.06 9.92
N VAL A 99 0.55 17.62 9.27
CA VAL A 99 0.93 16.20 9.22
C VAL A 99 1.24 15.67 10.62
N LYS A 100 1.99 16.42 11.43
CA LYS A 100 2.23 16.08 12.84
C LYS A 100 0.92 15.92 13.62
N ALA A 101 0.02 16.88 13.46
CA ALA A 101 -1.26 16.84 14.15
C ALA A 101 -2.13 15.65 13.70
N LEU A 102 -2.21 15.39 12.39
CA LEU A 102 -2.94 14.22 11.84
C LEU A 102 -2.41 12.91 12.41
N LEU A 103 -1.10 12.76 12.50
CA LEU A 103 -0.43 11.52 12.93
C LEU A 103 -0.17 11.47 14.45
N ARG A 104 -0.55 12.50 15.21
CA ARG A 104 -0.27 12.64 16.65
C ARG A 104 1.24 12.52 16.95
N LEU A 105 2.04 13.29 16.23
CA LEU A 105 3.48 13.28 16.39
C LEU A 105 3.94 14.47 17.22
N ASP A 106 4.73 14.22 18.25
CA ASP A 106 5.40 15.27 19.02
C ASP A 106 6.54 15.91 18.20
N LYS A 107 7.18 15.10 17.34
CA LYS A 107 8.27 15.52 16.47
C LYS A 107 8.22 14.83 15.11
N ALA A 108 8.92 15.38 14.12
CA ALA A 108 9.07 14.76 12.81
C ALA A 108 9.66 13.34 12.91
N ILE A 109 9.17 12.43 12.07
CA ILE A 109 9.75 11.10 11.91
C ILE A 109 11.01 11.25 11.07
N ASN A 110 12.16 10.96 11.63
CA ASN A 110 13.42 11.06 10.90
C ASN A 110 13.61 9.88 9.92
N GLU A 111 14.53 10.06 8.98
CA GLU A 111 14.82 9.06 7.93
C GLU A 111 15.26 7.72 8.52
N ASN A 112 16.07 7.74 9.57
CA ASN A 112 16.55 6.53 10.23
C ASN A 112 15.40 5.75 10.88
N ALA A 113 14.43 6.43 11.48
CA ALA A 113 13.26 5.79 12.07
C ALA A 113 12.38 5.12 10.99
N ILE A 114 12.17 5.78 9.84
CA ILE A 114 11.45 5.20 8.71
C ILE A 114 12.19 3.96 8.21
N SER A 115 13.48 4.08 7.95
CA SER A 115 14.33 2.98 7.44
C SER A 115 14.38 1.81 8.42
N ALA A 116 14.55 2.07 9.71
CA ALA A 116 14.55 1.04 10.75
C ALA A 116 13.20 0.32 10.84
N THR A 117 12.08 1.05 10.76
CA THR A 117 10.73 0.46 10.77
C THR A 117 10.54 -0.47 9.57
N LEU A 118 10.90 -0.02 8.36
CA LEU A 118 10.78 -0.83 7.16
C LEU A 118 11.69 -2.06 7.20
N LYS A 119 12.91 -1.93 7.71
CA LYS A 119 13.84 -3.05 7.91
C LYS A 119 13.30 -4.08 8.91
N ASN A 120 12.73 -3.61 10.03
CA ASN A 120 12.16 -4.48 11.05
C ASN A 120 10.89 -5.20 10.60
N LEU A 121 10.12 -4.61 9.66
CA LEU A 121 9.01 -5.29 9.01
C LEU A 121 9.47 -6.57 8.31
N GLY A 122 10.60 -6.52 7.63
CA GLY A 122 11.17 -7.65 6.91
C GLY A 122 10.18 -8.29 5.92
N GLN A 123 10.49 -9.50 5.49
CA GLN A 123 9.62 -10.24 4.55
C GLN A 123 8.27 -10.62 5.18
N SER A 124 8.27 -11.02 6.45
CA SER A 124 7.04 -11.39 7.16
C SER A 124 6.07 -10.21 7.25
N GLY A 125 6.56 -9.01 7.58
CA GLY A 125 5.75 -7.81 7.62
C GLY A 125 5.28 -7.36 6.25
N ALA A 126 6.13 -7.45 5.24
CA ALA A 126 5.75 -7.17 3.85
C ALA A 126 4.62 -8.11 3.40
N ARG A 127 4.72 -9.41 3.72
CA ARG A 127 3.67 -10.38 3.42
C ARG A 127 2.37 -10.08 4.16
N LYS A 128 2.42 -9.72 5.44
CA LYS A 128 1.23 -9.31 6.20
C LYS A 128 0.58 -8.07 5.60
N LEU A 129 1.37 -7.08 5.19
CA LEU A 129 0.84 -5.88 4.54
C LEU A 129 0.18 -6.22 3.20
N GLN A 130 0.79 -7.09 2.41
CA GLN A 130 0.25 -7.58 1.15
C GLN A 130 -1.11 -8.27 1.34
N MET A 131 -1.21 -9.18 2.30
CA MET A 131 -2.47 -9.87 2.62
C MET A 131 -3.52 -8.92 3.19
N PHE A 132 -3.11 -7.95 3.98
CA PHE A 132 -4.01 -6.87 4.43
C PHE A 132 -4.59 -6.11 3.24
N LEU A 133 -3.77 -5.68 2.29
CA LEU A 133 -4.23 -4.96 1.09
C LEU A 133 -5.16 -5.83 0.25
N LEU A 134 -4.83 -7.10 0.05
CA LEU A 134 -5.66 -8.04 -0.71
C LEU A 134 -7.04 -8.21 -0.08
N SER A 135 -7.10 -8.45 1.23
CA SER A 135 -8.37 -8.57 1.95
C SER A 135 -9.21 -7.29 1.91
N ARG A 136 -8.54 -6.14 1.95
CA ARG A 136 -9.19 -4.82 1.83
C ARG A 136 -9.78 -4.60 0.45
N ASN A 137 -9.03 -4.94 -0.59
CA ASN A 137 -9.47 -4.83 -1.97
C ASN A 137 -10.65 -5.79 -2.26
N ALA A 138 -10.59 -7.02 -1.75
CA ALA A 138 -11.70 -7.97 -1.84
C ALA A 138 -12.98 -7.41 -1.20
N ARG A 139 -12.84 -6.76 -0.03
CA ARG A 139 -13.97 -6.09 0.62
C ARG A 139 -14.55 -4.97 -0.26
N TRP A 140 -13.71 -4.13 -0.86
CA TRP A 140 -14.17 -3.05 -1.74
C TRP A 140 -14.89 -3.57 -2.99
N VAL A 141 -14.37 -4.63 -3.62
CA VAL A 141 -15.04 -5.30 -4.75
C VAL A 141 -16.42 -5.80 -4.32
N ARG A 142 -16.52 -6.44 -3.15
CA ARG A 142 -17.81 -6.90 -2.61
C ARG A 142 -18.78 -5.75 -2.35
N GLU A 143 -18.32 -4.66 -1.73
CA GLU A 143 -19.14 -3.49 -1.39
C GLU A 143 -19.58 -2.71 -2.63
N ASN A 144 -18.88 -2.85 -3.77
CA ASN A 144 -19.26 -2.26 -5.05
C ASN A 144 -20.43 -3.02 -5.73
N GLY A 145 -20.74 -4.23 -5.28
CA GLY A 145 -21.90 -5.00 -5.78
C GLY A 145 -21.71 -5.58 -7.18
N LEU A 146 -20.47 -5.65 -7.69
CA LEU A 146 -20.20 -6.29 -8.99
C LEU A 146 -20.43 -7.80 -8.90
N GLU A 147 -21.02 -8.38 -9.95
CA GLU A 147 -21.18 -9.82 -10.12
C GLU A 147 -20.22 -10.39 -11.17
N SER A 148 -19.70 -9.52 -12.02
CA SER A 148 -18.75 -9.84 -13.08
C SER A 148 -17.60 -8.83 -13.05
N ILE A 149 -16.37 -9.33 -13.21
CA ILE A 149 -15.16 -8.48 -13.25
C ILE A 149 -14.22 -8.90 -14.36
N THR A 150 -13.43 -7.94 -14.82
CA THR A 150 -12.29 -8.16 -15.71
C THR A 150 -10.99 -7.99 -14.91
N LEU A 151 -10.17 -9.03 -14.88
CA LEU A 151 -8.85 -9.02 -14.26
C LEU A 151 -7.79 -8.75 -15.32
N ASP A 152 -7.25 -7.53 -15.32
CA ASP A 152 -6.12 -7.14 -16.16
C ASP A 152 -4.82 -7.46 -15.46
N THR A 153 -4.05 -8.40 -16.00
CA THR A 153 -2.77 -8.81 -15.42
C THR A 153 -1.62 -8.31 -16.28
N ASP A 154 -0.67 -7.67 -15.63
CA ASP A 154 0.52 -7.12 -16.27
C ASP A 154 1.74 -7.23 -15.37
N SER A 155 2.91 -7.07 -15.96
CA SER A 155 4.15 -6.96 -15.23
C SER A 155 4.93 -5.71 -15.69
N THR A 156 5.59 -5.06 -14.76
CA THR A 156 6.34 -3.84 -15.08
C THR A 156 7.77 -3.94 -14.61
N VAL A 157 8.68 -3.23 -15.28
CA VAL A 157 10.09 -3.20 -14.90
C VAL A 157 10.39 -1.90 -14.17
N LYS A 158 10.86 -2.01 -12.92
CA LYS A 158 11.31 -0.88 -12.13
C LYS A 158 12.83 -0.88 -12.01
N SER A 159 13.50 -0.10 -12.86
CA SER A 159 14.96 0.07 -12.79
C SER A 159 15.37 0.74 -11.49
N VAL A 160 16.48 0.27 -10.93
CA VAL A 160 17.06 0.84 -9.70
C VAL A 160 18.54 1.17 -9.91
N CYS A 161 19.02 2.12 -9.12
CA CYS A 161 20.43 2.49 -9.08
C CYS A 161 21.02 1.99 -7.76
N GLY A 162 22.13 1.24 -7.82
CA GLY A 162 22.82 0.73 -6.63
C GLY A 162 22.55 -0.77 -6.38
N ASN A 163 22.79 -1.19 -5.11
CA ASN A 163 22.78 -2.59 -4.69
C ASN A 163 21.62 -2.90 -3.74
N GLN A 164 20.40 -2.53 -4.12
CA GLN A 164 19.22 -2.85 -3.32
C GLN A 164 19.01 -4.37 -3.27
N GLU A 165 18.58 -4.85 -2.09
CA GLU A 165 18.27 -6.26 -1.86
C GLU A 165 17.19 -6.75 -2.85
N GLY A 166 17.39 -7.93 -3.43
CA GLY A 166 16.47 -8.52 -4.42
C GLY A 166 16.51 -7.88 -5.81
N ALA A 167 17.24 -6.78 -6.01
CA ALA A 167 17.41 -6.21 -7.34
C ALA A 167 18.39 -7.04 -8.17
N ALA A 168 17.97 -7.45 -9.36
CA ALA A 168 18.78 -8.25 -10.26
C ALA A 168 18.75 -7.71 -11.69
N LYS A 169 19.75 -8.12 -12.47
CA LYS A 169 19.74 -7.90 -13.93
C LYS A 169 18.76 -8.88 -14.57
N GLY A 170 17.94 -8.39 -15.46
CA GLY A 170 16.96 -9.17 -16.22
C GLY A 170 16.54 -8.42 -17.47
N PHE A 171 15.41 -8.81 -18.05
CA PHE A 171 14.85 -8.13 -19.21
C PHE A 171 14.41 -6.71 -18.83
N ASN A 172 15.09 -5.72 -19.40
CA ASN A 172 14.82 -4.31 -19.16
C ASN A 172 15.02 -3.55 -20.47
N GLN A 173 13.94 -3.28 -21.17
CA GLN A 173 13.97 -2.57 -22.45
C GLN A 173 14.48 -1.13 -22.31
N ALA A 174 14.08 -0.45 -21.24
CA ALA A 174 14.42 0.96 -21.05
C ALA A 174 15.90 1.17 -20.67
N ARG A 175 16.52 0.19 -19.97
CA ARG A 175 17.91 0.27 -19.52
C ARG A 175 18.55 -1.12 -19.54
N LYS A 176 19.07 -1.53 -20.68
CA LYS A 176 19.77 -2.83 -20.82
C LYS A 176 20.91 -2.96 -19.80
N GLY A 177 20.94 -4.10 -19.09
CA GLY A 177 21.97 -4.40 -18.10
C GLY A 177 21.81 -3.72 -16.74
N ALA A 178 20.83 -2.83 -16.55
CA ALA A 178 20.55 -2.24 -15.26
C ALA A 178 19.85 -3.26 -14.33
N LYS A 179 20.17 -3.17 -13.02
CA LYS A 179 19.41 -3.90 -12.01
C LYS A 179 17.99 -3.34 -11.91
N SER A 180 17.03 -4.22 -11.71
CA SER A 180 15.61 -3.86 -11.63
C SER A 180 14.85 -4.79 -10.69
N TYR A 181 13.61 -4.43 -10.42
CA TYR A 181 12.56 -5.32 -9.95
C TYR A 181 11.55 -5.53 -11.08
N HIS A 182 10.80 -6.62 -11.01
CA HIS A 182 9.78 -6.98 -11.99
C HIS A 182 8.45 -7.33 -11.31
N PRO A 183 7.75 -6.34 -10.72
CA PRO A 183 6.46 -6.57 -10.08
C PRO A 183 5.44 -7.20 -11.01
N LEU A 184 4.62 -8.10 -10.47
CA LEU A 184 3.44 -8.66 -11.10
C LEU A 184 2.21 -7.97 -10.49
N LEU A 185 1.29 -7.55 -11.34
CA LEU A 185 0.15 -6.72 -10.96
C LEU A 185 -1.13 -7.33 -11.54
N VAL A 186 -2.23 -7.26 -10.80
CA VAL A 186 -3.56 -7.53 -11.34
C VAL A 186 -4.52 -6.43 -10.92
N PHE A 187 -5.30 -5.95 -11.86
CA PHE A 187 -6.29 -4.89 -11.66
C PHE A 187 -7.70 -5.43 -11.88
N VAL A 188 -8.65 -4.92 -11.10
CA VAL A 188 -10.08 -4.98 -11.44
C VAL A 188 -10.38 -3.79 -12.32
N SER A 189 -10.62 -4.05 -13.61
CA SER A 189 -10.71 -3.04 -14.67
C SER A 189 -11.85 -2.05 -14.43
N GLU A 190 -13.01 -2.55 -14.04
CA GLU A 190 -14.24 -1.78 -13.81
C GLU A 190 -14.06 -0.73 -12.71
N MET A 191 -13.23 -1.05 -11.71
CA MET A 191 -12.95 -0.17 -10.57
C MET A 191 -11.64 0.61 -10.72
N LYS A 192 -10.83 0.32 -11.76
CA LYS A 192 -9.45 0.80 -11.89
C LYS A 192 -8.63 0.53 -10.61
N LEU A 193 -8.90 -0.60 -9.96
CA LEU A 193 -8.35 -0.97 -8.67
C LEU A 193 -7.20 -1.94 -8.86
N LEU A 194 -5.99 -1.57 -8.37
CA LEU A 194 -4.91 -2.54 -8.19
C LEU A 194 -5.35 -3.55 -7.12
N TYR A 195 -5.76 -4.73 -7.58
CA TYR A 195 -6.35 -5.75 -6.70
C TYR A 195 -5.28 -6.50 -5.91
N HIS A 196 -4.21 -6.95 -6.59
CA HIS A 196 -3.10 -7.68 -5.98
C HIS A 196 -1.79 -7.38 -6.67
N THR A 197 -0.67 -7.58 -5.96
CA THR A 197 0.67 -7.38 -6.50
C THR A 197 1.67 -8.30 -5.83
N TRP A 198 2.61 -8.84 -6.63
CA TRP A 198 3.82 -9.48 -6.14
C TRP A 198 5.04 -8.66 -6.52
N PHE A 199 5.88 -8.36 -5.54
CA PHE A 199 7.16 -7.70 -5.79
C PHE A 199 8.22 -8.76 -6.06
N ARG A 200 8.69 -8.84 -7.31
CA ARG A 200 9.63 -9.87 -7.78
C ARG A 200 10.98 -9.27 -8.13
N THR A 201 12.03 -10.11 -8.09
CA THR A 201 13.37 -9.74 -8.57
C THR A 201 13.35 -9.39 -10.05
N GLY A 202 14.30 -8.57 -10.51
CA GLY A 202 14.41 -8.18 -11.91
C GLY A 202 14.78 -9.31 -12.88
N SER A 203 15.27 -10.44 -12.38
CA SER A 203 15.53 -11.64 -13.17
C SER A 203 14.28 -12.50 -13.43
N ALA A 204 13.13 -12.17 -12.81
CA ALA A 204 11.90 -12.89 -13.08
C ALA A 204 11.40 -12.60 -14.50
N TYR A 205 11.02 -13.65 -15.23
CA TYR A 205 10.27 -13.51 -16.48
C TYR A 205 8.81 -13.15 -16.19
N THR A 206 8.14 -12.60 -17.20
CA THR A 206 6.75 -12.14 -17.11
C THR A 206 5.83 -13.19 -16.45
N ALA A 207 5.82 -14.42 -16.98
CA ALA A 207 4.96 -15.50 -16.52
C ALA A 207 5.43 -16.20 -15.22
N ASN A 208 6.62 -15.89 -14.68
CA ASN A 208 7.12 -16.57 -13.50
C ASN A 208 6.21 -16.33 -12.28
N GLY A 209 5.70 -17.40 -11.68
CA GLY A 209 4.85 -17.36 -10.49
C GLY A 209 3.40 -16.96 -10.76
N ILE A 210 2.98 -16.78 -12.02
CA ILE A 210 1.60 -16.37 -12.37
C ILE A 210 0.55 -17.33 -11.82
N VAL A 211 0.82 -18.64 -11.86
CA VAL A 211 -0.10 -19.67 -11.37
C VAL A 211 -0.40 -19.49 -9.88
N ASP A 212 0.65 -19.36 -9.05
CA ASP A 212 0.47 -19.20 -7.60
C ASP A 212 -0.09 -17.82 -7.24
N PHE A 213 0.28 -16.80 -8.01
CA PHE A 213 -0.27 -15.46 -7.88
C PHE A 213 -1.79 -15.44 -8.13
N LEU A 214 -2.26 -16.09 -9.21
CA LEU A 214 -3.68 -16.15 -9.53
C LEU A 214 -4.46 -17.05 -8.57
N LYS A 215 -3.86 -18.08 -7.99
CA LYS A 215 -4.48 -18.85 -6.88
C LYS A 215 -4.75 -17.97 -5.67
N GLU A 216 -3.81 -17.05 -5.32
CA GLU A 216 -4.05 -16.09 -4.23
C GLU A 216 -5.20 -15.12 -4.57
N VAL A 217 -5.26 -14.67 -5.84
CA VAL A 217 -6.34 -13.81 -6.33
C VAL A 217 -7.68 -14.52 -6.22
N GLU A 218 -7.80 -15.70 -6.81
CA GLU A 218 -9.02 -16.52 -6.81
C GLU A 218 -9.52 -16.77 -5.39
N ALA A 219 -8.65 -17.27 -4.51
CA ALA A 219 -8.98 -17.55 -3.11
C ALA A 219 -9.47 -16.32 -2.33
N SER A 220 -9.18 -15.12 -2.80
CA SER A 220 -9.59 -13.85 -2.18
C SER A 220 -10.82 -13.22 -2.81
N LEU A 221 -11.27 -13.67 -3.98
CA LEU A 221 -12.43 -13.10 -4.66
C LEU A 221 -13.70 -13.23 -3.80
N PRO A 222 -14.51 -12.16 -3.73
CA PRO A 222 -15.78 -12.22 -3.02
C PRO A 222 -16.76 -13.18 -3.71
N LYS A 223 -17.56 -13.87 -2.91
CA LYS A 223 -18.54 -14.86 -3.40
C LYS A 223 -19.64 -14.31 -4.33
N ASN A 224 -19.86 -13.00 -4.34
CA ASN A 224 -20.79 -12.36 -5.25
C ASN A 224 -20.23 -12.23 -6.69
N ILE A 225 -18.93 -12.44 -6.88
CA ILE A 225 -18.34 -12.51 -8.21
C ILE A 225 -18.60 -13.90 -8.78
N THR A 226 -19.46 -13.97 -9.79
CA THR A 226 -19.87 -15.21 -10.46
C THR A 226 -19.22 -15.39 -11.81
N LYS A 227 -18.66 -14.30 -12.38
CA LYS A 227 -18.02 -14.31 -13.69
C LYS A 227 -16.74 -13.50 -13.67
N VAL A 228 -15.67 -14.10 -14.17
CA VAL A 228 -14.35 -13.45 -14.28
C VAL A 228 -13.85 -13.55 -15.71
N PHE A 229 -13.46 -12.41 -16.28
CA PHE A 229 -12.73 -12.32 -17.53
C PHE A 229 -11.27 -12.03 -17.22
N PHE A 230 -10.38 -12.88 -17.69
CA PHE A 230 -8.94 -12.68 -17.52
C PHE A 230 -8.32 -12.08 -18.79
N ARG A 231 -7.52 -11.03 -18.62
CA ARG A 231 -6.73 -10.44 -19.71
C ARG A 231 -5.28 -10.28 -19.30
N ALA A 232 -4.39 -10.62 -20.22
CA ALA A 232 -2.94 -10.40 -20.07
C ALA A 232 -2.29 -10.25 -21.43
N ASP A 233 -1.04 -9.76 -21.44
CA ASP A 233 -0.28 -9.71 -22.69
C ASP A 233 0.27 -11.09 -23.11
N SER A 234 0.83 -11.17 -24.31
CA SER A 234 1.41 -12.42 -24.85
C SER A 234 2.58 -12.97 -24.04
N GLY A 235 3.19 -12.17 -23.18
CA GLY A 235 4.28 -12.61 -22.29
C GLY A 235 3.83 -13.60 -21.22
N PHE A 236 2.53 -13.72 -21.00
CA PHE A 236 1.92 -14.68 -20.06
C PHE A 236 1.47 -15.97 -20.74
N PHE A 237 1.56 -16.07 -22.06
CA PHE A 237 1.06 -17.22 -22.81
C PHE A 237 1.75 -18.52 -22.38
N SER A 238 1.03 -19.43 -21.73
CA SER A 238 1.51 -20.74 -21.34
C SER A 238 0.35 -21.73 -21.13
N GLY A 239 0.54 -23.00 -21.51
CA GLY A 239 -0.47 -24.05 -21.30
C GLY A 239 -0.89 -24.17 -19.82
N ARG A 240 0.07 -24.11 -18.88
CA ARG A 240 -0.21 -24.16 -17.44
C ARG A 240 -1.12 -23.02 -16.96
N LEU A 241 -1.02 -21.84 -17.57
CA LEU A 241 -1.92 -20.74 -17.25
C LEU A 241 -3.33 -21.03 -17.75
N PHE A 242 -3.48 -21.52 -18.97
CA PHE A 242 -4.79 -21.86 -19.53
C PHE A 242 -5.46 -22.99 -18.75
N ASP A 243 -4.75 -24.07 -18.43
CA ASP A 243 -5.25 -25.13 -17.57
C ASP A 243 -5.77 -24.59 -16.22
N LEU A 244 -5.06 -23.60 -15.64
CA LEU A 244 -5.48 -22.97 -14.39
C LEU A 244 -6.76 -22.13 -14.58
N LEU A 245 -6.82 -21.30 -15.62
CA LEU A 245 -8.00 -20.44 -15.89
C LEU A 245 -9.24 -21.29 -16.15
N GLU A 246 -9.10 -22.37 -16.90
CA GLU A 246 -10.18 -23.34 -17.13
C GLU A 246 -10.59 -24.02 -15.81
N SER A 247 -9.65 -24.37 -14.94
CA SER A 247 -9.96 -24.96 -13.62
C SER A 247 -10.72 -24.01 -12.70
N PHE A 248 -10.57 -22.70 -12.88
CA PHE A 248 -11.33 -21.66 -12.17
C PHE A 248 -12.66 -21.34 -12.83
N GLY A 249 -12.88 -21.81 -14.07
CA GLY A 249 -14.04 -21.44 -14.88
C GLY A 249 -14.00 -19.96 -15.33
N TRP A 250 -12.80 -19.41 -15.52
CA TRP A 250 -12.64 -18.04 -15.97
C TRP A 250 -12.60 -17.97 -17.50
N ASP A 251 -13.27 -16.96 -18.07
CA ASP A 251 -13.13 -16.60 -19.48
C ASP A 251 -11.81 -15.84 -19.72
N TYR A 252 -11.15 -16.02 -20.90
CA TYR A 252 -9.88 -15.33 -21.23
C TYR A 252 -9.72 -15.09 -22.74
#